data_3530cccdba173a76fd34a9569eb9a10b
#
_entry.id   3530cccdba173a76fd34a9569eb9a10b
#
_cell.length_a   1.000
_cell.length_b   1.000
_cell.length_c   1.000
_cell.angle_alpha   90.00
_cell.angle_beta   90.00
_cell.angle_gamma   90.00
#
_symmetry.space_group_name_H-M   'P 1'
#
loop_
_entity.id
_entity.type
_entity.pdbx_description
1 polymer ?
#
loop_
_entity_poly.entity_id
_entity_poly.type
_entity_poly.pdbx_seq_one_letter_code
_entity_poly.pdbx_strand_id
1 'polypeptide(L)'
;MRPVVVLQSRPPRSMSRVALLAMLTLSACTADPTGLDRQADRTTRLNAVALAGTPRVRISQVYGGGGNTGAPFQNDFIELYNSGTAPQLLAGWSVQYASATGTGNFSANSVVALTGTLPPGQYYLVGLAGGAVGSALPTTDATGTINMSGTAGKAVLVKATTGLACNGGSTPCSVAQRALIEDLVGYGTANFFEGPSAAPATSNTLAVLRKGAGATDTDNNGADFETGTPTPRNLASGPPFVQSTSPSDGASGVALAGNITVTFSRAVTVADPWFSIACTSGSRTATVTGGPTIFTLDPDGSFQAGDSCTVTITAARVTEQVAPNRPMVADYIWSFSAGDPASCAAPFTAAFAIQGAGSTSPLLGQIVTTSGVVVGDFEGAAALRGFYVQDPNGDGTTATSDGVFVFNGSNDDVRVGDVVRVTGTVSEFQDQTQVNSSAVLACGTGTVSPQTVSLPASSVTDLERFEGMLVRIPQALTVTEHFQLGRFGQVVLSSGGRLAQ
;
A
#
# COMPACT_ATOMS: atom_id res chain seq x y z
N MET A 1 -2.87 35.86 26.48
CA MET A 1 -2.29 35.20 25.30
C MET A 1 -1.04 34.46 25.74
N ARG A 2 -1.03 33.15 25.67
CA ARG A 2 0.19 32.36 25.88
C ARG A 2 0.94 32.31 24.53
N PRO A 3 2.27 32.48 24.48
CA PRO A 3 3.02 32.50 23.24
C PRO A 3 2.99 31.12 22.57
N VAL A 4 2.69 31.09 21.27
CA VAL A 4 2.85 29.92 20.42
C VAL A 4 4.30 29.90 19.94
N VAL A 5 4.99 28.78 20.10
CA VAL A 5 6.38 28.61 19.67
C VAL A 5 6.36 27.87 18.33
N VAL A 6 6.83 28.50 17.25
CA VAL A 6 7.05 27.87 15.96
C VAL A 6 8.52 27.54 15.82
N LEU A 7 8.84 26.27 15.70
CA LEU A 7 10.20 25.79 15.45
C LEU A 7 10.41 25.67 13.93
N GLN A 8 11.25 26.55 13.36
CA GLN A 8 11.72 26.41 11.98
C GLN A 8 13.18 25.93 11.97
N SER A 9 13.46 24.81 11.33
CA SER A 9 14.80 24.36 11.01
C SER A 9 15.18 24.82 9.61
N ARG A 10 16.17 25.71 9.47
CA ARG A 10 16.77 26.00 8.16
C ARG A 10 18.04 25.19 7.99
N PRO A 11 18.31 24.61 6.81
CA PRO A 11 19.54 23.87 6.58
C PRO A 11 20.75 24.82 6.54
N PRO A 12 21.92 24.39 7.06
CA PRO A 12 23.16 25.16 6.90
C PRO A 12 23.58 25.16 5.44
N ARG A 13 23.93 26.33 4.92
CA ARG A 13 24.58 26.49 3.61
C ARG A 13 25.92 25.78 3.63
N SER A 14 26.17 25.04 2.55
CA SER A 14 27.33 24.21 2.26
C SER A 14 28.67 24.85 2.60
N MET A 15 29.53 24.14 3.31
CA MET A 15 30.98 24.32 3.24
C MET A 15 31.70 22.98 3.18
N SER A 16 32.45 22.86 2.07
CA SER A 16 33.71 22.13 1.88
C SER A 16 33.88 20.67 2.31
N ARG A 17 34.17 19.94 1.28
CA ARG A 17 34.79 18.61 1.20
C ARG A 17 35.95 18.41 2.18
N VAL A 18 35.90 17.37 3.00
CA VAL A 18 37.10 16.71 3.55
C VAL A 18 37.02 15.25 3.09
N ALA A 19 37.99 14.88 2.28
CA ALA A 19 38.20 13.51 1.84
C ALA A 19 38.80 12.69 2.99
N LEU A 20 38.13 11.63 3.41
CA LEU A 20 38.71 10.64 4.33
C LEU A 20 39.18 9.42 3.51
N LEU A 21 40.48 9.25 3.43
CA LEU A 21 41.18 8.15 2.76
C LEU A 21 41.09 6.93 3.65
N ALA A 22 40.31 5.90 3.29
CA ALA A 22 40.34 4.61 3.95
C ALA A 22 41.26 3.67 3.17
N MET A 23 42.36 3.22 3.81
CA MET A 23 43.27 2.19 3.29
C MET A 23 42.56 0.83 3.28
N LEU A 24 42.37 0.25 2.08
CA LEU A 24 42.09 -1.17 1.92
C LEU A 24 43.37 -1.97 1.83
N THR A 25 43.53 -2.92 2.73
CA THR A 25 44.57 -3.94 2.63
C THR A 25 44.18 -4.97 1.55
N LEU A 26 45.03 -5.11 0.53
CA LEU A 26 44.93 -6.16 -0.49
C LEU A 26 45.43 -7.50 0.14
N SER A 27 44.53 -8.49 0.16
CA SER A 27 44.94 -9.91 0.26
C SER A 27 45.05 -10.48 -1.15
N ALA A 28 46.22 -10.89 -1.51
CA ALA A 28 46.50 -11.52 -2.80
C ALA A 28 45.92 -12.95 -2.83
N CYS A 29 45.03 -13.23 -3.80
CA CYS A 29 44.67 -14.59 -4.22
C CYS A 29 45.50 -14.97 -5.45
N THR A 30 46.13 -16.10 -5.36
CA THR A 30 46.98 -16.74 -6.38
C THR A 30 46.11 -17.10 -7.63
N ALA A 31 46.64 -16.80 -8.80
CA ALA A 31 46.06 -17.11 -10.10
C ALA A 31 46.20 -18.60 -10.44
N ASP A 32 45.09 -19.21 -10.86
CA ASP A 32 45.02 -20.55 -11.46
C ASP A 32 45.13 -20.42 -13.01
N PRO A 33 46.03 -21.16 -13.71
CA PRO A 33 46.35 -20.91 -15.12
C PRO A 33 45.52 -21.73 -16.13
N THR A 34 44.24 -22.04 -15.87
CA THR A 34 43.38 -22.74 -16.84
C THR A 34 42.18 -21.90 -17.26
N GLY A 35 42.48 -20.75 -17.87
CA GLY A 35 41.43 -19.75 -18.19
C GLY A 35 40.99 -19.71 -19.64
N LEU A 36 40.37 -20.76 -20.19
CA LEU A 36 39.77 -20.68 -21.53
C LEU A 36 38.29 -21.14 -21.66
N ASP A 37 37.64 -21.49 -20.56
CA ASP A 37 36.21 -21.96 -20.65
C ASP A 37 35.20 -21.20 -19.77
N ARG A 38 35.59 -20.07 -19.15
CA ARG A 38 34.71 -19.31 -18.25
C ARG A 38 34.08 -18.06 -18.85
N GLN A 39 34.40 -17.70 -20.09
CA GLN A 39 33.89 -16.47 -20.67
C GLN A 39 32.54 -16.66 -21.39
N ALA A 40 32.30 -17.86 -21.95
CA ALA A 40 31.01 -18.21 -22.54
C ALA A 40 29.92 -18.48 -21.46
N ASP A 41 30.30 -19.04 -20.30
CA ASP A 41 29.38 -19.30 -19.19
C ASP A 41 29.01 -17.99 -18.41
N ARG A 42 29.86 -16.98 -18.44
CA ARG A 42 29.56 -15.68 -17.82
C ARG A 42 28.55 -14.84 -18.60
N THR A 43 28.54 -14.92 -19.90
CA THR A 43 27.57 -14.17 -20.75
C THR A 43 26.18 -14.77 -20.67
N THR A 44 26.06 -16.10 -20.55
CA THR A 44 24.77 -16.78 -20.36
C THR A 44 24.18 -16.58 -18.97
N ARG A 45 25.02 -16.46 -17.94
CA ARG A 45 24.57 -16.23 -16.55
C ARG A 45 24.22 -14.77 -16.25
N LEU A 46 24.64 -13.81 -17.08
CA LEU A 46 24.32 -12.40 -16.87
C LEU A 46 22.91 -12.02 -17.29
N ASN A 47 22.24 -12.86 -18.06
CA ASN A 47 20.88 -12.60 -18.58
C ASN A 47 19.79 -13.31 -17.77
N ALA A 48 20.13 -14.28 -16.92
CA ALA A 48 19.17 -14.92 -16.03
C ALA A 48 19.05 -14.11 -14.71
N VAL A 49 17.83 -13.72 -14.39
CA VAL A 49 17.50 -13.06 -13.12
C VAL A 49 16.82 -14.08 -12.22
N ALA A 50 17.44 -14.34 -11.05
CA ALA A 50 16.69 -14.93 -9.94
C ALA A 50 16.09 -13.78 -9.15
N LEU A 51 14.77 -13.65 -9.15
CA LEU A 51 14.04 -12.76 -8.25
C LEU A 51 13.99 -13.38 -6.86
N ALA A 52 13.99 -12.55 -5.83
CA ALA A 52 13.97 -13.03 -4.45
C ALA A 52 12.55 -13.51 -4.07
N GLY A 53 12.35 -14.83 -4.03
CA GLY A 53 11.11 -15.47 -3.61
C GLY A 53 10.14 -15.74 -4.77
N THR A 54 9.15 -16.59 -4.51
CA THR A 54 8.10 -16.89 -5.49
C THR A 54 7.07 -15.76 -5.48
N PRO A 55 6.85 -15.03 -6.59
CA PRO A 55 5.89 -13.94 -6.66
C PRO A 55 4.47 -14.40 -6.30
N ARG A 56 3.74 -13.56 -5.58
CA ARG A 56 2.31 -13.80 -5.32
C ARG A 56 1.47 -13.38 -6.51
N VAL A 57 1.81 -12.25 -7.13
CA VAL A 57 1.18 -11.76 -8.35
C VAL A 57 2.15 -11.92 -9.50
N ARG A 58 1.68 -12.54 -10.57
CA ARG A 58 2.49 -12.92 -11.73
C ARG A 58 1.87 -12.43 -13.02
N ILE A 59 2.68 -12.21 -14.01
CA ILE A 59 2.23 -12.01 -15.38
C ILE A 59 1.80 -13.39 -15.93
N SER A 60 0.52 -13.55 -16.19
CA SER A 60 -0.06 -14.80 -16.69
C SER A 60 -0.15 -14.86 -18.21
N GLN A 61 -0.32 -13.71 -18.88
CA GLN A 61 -0.29 -13.63 -20.36
C GLN A 61 0.37 -12.32 -20.80
N VAL A 62 1.08 -12.38 -21.94
CA VAL A 62 1.55 -11.21 -22.67
C VAL A 62 1.17 -11.37 -24.14
N TYR A 63 0.41 -10.40 -24.65
CA TYR A 63 -0.01 -10.35 -26.04
C TYR A 63 0.28 -8.97 -26.65
N GLY A 64 1.20 -8.92 -27.62
CA GLY A 64 1.63 -7.69 -28.30
C GLY A 64 1.21 -7.63 -29.77
N GLY A 65 0.26 -8.47 -30.21
CA GLY A 65 -0.21 -8.52 -31.59
C GLY A 65 -1.47 -7.72 -31.88
N GLY A 66 -1.98 -6.98 -30.88
CA GLY A 66 -3.27 -6.30 -30.93
C GLY A 66 -3.42 -5.31 -32.08
N GLY A 67 -4.56 -5.37 -32.78
CA GLY A 67 -4.89 -4.48 -33.88
C GLY A 67 -4.12 -4.69 -35.18
N ASN A 68 -3.15 -5.61 -35.22
CA ASN A 68 -2.38 -5.95 -36.40
C ASN A 68 -3.15 -6.91 -37.33
N THR A 69 -2.68 -7.09 -38.55
CA THR A 69 -3.29 -8.03 -39.51
C THR A 69 -3.39 -9.45 -38.92
N GLY A 70 -4.60 -9.99 -38.88
CA GLY A 70 -4.91 -11.31 -38.36
C GLY A 70 -5.04 -11.39 -36.82
N ALA A 71 -4.92 -10.28 -36.10
CA ALA A 71 -5.06 -10.23 -34.66
C ALA A 71 -6.46 -10.65 -34.18
N PRO A 72 -6.59 -11.52 -33.18
CA PRO A 72 -7.88 -11.87 -32.59
C PRO A 72 -8.46 -10.73 -31.74
N PHE A 73 -7.63 -9.85 -31.19
CA PHE A 73 -8.04 -8.68 -30.39
C PHE A 73 -7.48 -7.37 -30.95
N GLN A 74 -8.22 -6.29 -30.69
CA GLN A 74 -7.84 -4.96 -31.13
C GLN A 74 -6.65 -4.38 -30.37
N ASN A 75 -6.44 -4.80 -29.13
CA ASN A 75 -5.44 -4.22 -28.24
C ASN A 75 -4.39 -5.25 -27.80
N ASP A 76 -3.19 -4.77 -27.61
CA ASP A 76 -2.18 -5.43 -26.79
C ASP A 76 -2.71 -5.55 -25.34
N PHE A 77 -2.25 -6.54 -24.60
CA PHE A 77 -2.57 -6.65 -23.19
C PHE A 77 -1.49 -7.39 -22.39
N ILE A 78 -1.45 -7.10 -21.10
CA ILE A 78 -0.77 -7.88 -20.08
C ILE A 78 -1.83 -8.33 -19.08
N GLU A 79 -1.84 -9.61 -18.76
CA GLU A 79 -2.71 -10.18 -17.75
C GLU A 79 -1.89 -10.58 -16.53
N LEU A 80 -2.39 -10.23 -15.36
CA LEU A 80 -1.81 -10.61 -14.06
C LEU A 80 -2.69 -11.67 -13.40
N TYR A 81 -2.08 -12.50 -12.56
CA TYR A 81 -2.76 -13.53 -11.77
C TYR A 81 -2.22 -13.54 -10.34
N ASN A 82 -3.11 -13.54 -9.34
CA ASN A 82 -2.73 -13.72 -7.94
C ASN A 82 -2.76 -15.20 -7.56
N SER A 83 -1.58 -15.82 -7.47
CA SER A 83 -1.41 -17.23 -7.06
C SER A 83 -1.30 -17.40 -5.54
N GLY A 84 -1.28 -16.31 -4.78
CA GLY A 84 -1.22 -16.33 -3.33
C GLY A 84 -2.56 -16.67 -2.68
N THR A 85 -2.55 -16.80 -1.35
CA THR A 85 -3.73 -17.05 -0.53
C THR A 85 -4.31 -15.79 0.12
N ALA A 86 -3.66 -14.63 -0.07
CA ALA A 86 -4.10 -13.34 0.44
C ALA A 86 -4.36 -12.35 -0.70
N PRO A 87 -5.30 -11.41 -0.54
CA PRO A 87 -5.47 -10.30 -1.47
C PRO A 87 -4.20 -9.47 -1.58
N GLN A 88 -3.88 -8.99 -2.78
CA GLN A 88 -2.74 -8.11 -3.03
C GLN A 88 -3.23 -6.72 -3.44
N LEU A 89 -2.88 -5.69 -2.67
CA LEU A 89 -3.09 -4.31 -3.05
C LEU A 89 -2.13 -3.97 -4.21
N LEU A 90 -2.68 -3.49 -5.32
CA LEU A 90 -1.91 -3.11 -6.52
C LEU A 90 -1.60 -1.61 -6.58
N ALA A 91 -2.18 -0.78 -5.71
CA ALA A 91 -1.82 0.62 -5.61
C ALA A 91 -0.31 0.77 -5.32
N GLY A 92 0.35 1.65 -6.05
CA GLY A 92 1.80 1.80 -5.99
C GLY A 92 2.59 0.86 -6.90
N TRP A 93 1.93 -0.06 -7.61
CA TRP A 93 2.56 -0.96 -8.58
C TRP A 93 2.30 -0.51 -10.03
N SER A 94 3.08 -1.06 -10.97
CA SER A 94 2.89 -0.79 -12.41
C SER A 94 3.29 -1.96 -13.28
N VAL A 95 2.74 -2.02 -14.50
CA VAL A 95 3.33 -2.79 -15.59
C VAL A 95 4.15 -1.89 -16.49
N GLN A 96 5.30 -2.40 -16.93
CA GLN A 96 6.24 -1.68 -17.78
C GLN A 96 6.76 -2.60 -18.89
N TYR A 97 7.26 -2.03 -19.96
CA TYR A 97 7.71 -2.76 -21.14
C TYR A 97 9.01 -2.18 -21.71
N ALA A 98 9.87 -3.06 -22.19
CA ALA A 98 11.02 -2.70 -23.02
C ALA A 98 11.14 -3.66 -24.21
N SER A 99 11.70 -3.17 -25.33
CA SER A 99 11.95 -4.00 -26.52
C SER A 99 12.93 -5.15 -26.22
N ALA A 100 12.87 -6.23 -26.97
CA ALA A 100 13.62 -7.47 -26.74
C ALA A 100 15.13 -7.24 -26.57
N THR A 101 15.76 -6.52 -27.52
CA THR A 101 17.21 -6.27 -27.57
C THR A 101 17.57 -4.79 -27.73
N GLY A 102 16.57 -3.91 -27.74
CA GLY A 102 16.78 -2.47 -27.94
C GLY A 102 17.49 -1.80 -26.77
N THR A 103 17.88 -0.54 -27.00
CA THR A 103 18.58 0.30 -25.99
C THR A 103 17.64 1.08 -25.08
N GLY A 104 16.34 1.13 -25.39
CA GLY A 104 15.32 1.81 -24.58
C GLY A 104 15.10 1.11 -23.23
N ASN A 105 15.05 1.90 -22.18
CA ASN A 105 14.75 1.42 -20.82
C ASN A 105 13.23 1.18 -20.63
N PHE A 106 12.85 0.51 -19.58
CA PHE A 106 11.44 0.39 -19.18
C PHE A 106 10.78 1.76 -18.95
N SER A 107 11.55 2.75 -18.48
CA SER A 107 11.10 4.15 -18.33
C SER A 107 10.94 4.92 -19.63
N ALA A 108 11.44 4.41 -20.76
CA ALA A 108 11.32 5.06 -22.06
C ALA A 108 9.93 4.90 -22.69
N ASN A 109 9.15 3.93 -22.22
CA ASN A 109 7.76 3.71 -22.60
C ASN A 109 6.83 4.25 -21.52
N SER A 110 5.54 4.38 -21.87
CA SER A 110 4.52 4.70 -20.87
C SER A 110 4.52 3.67 -19.75
N VAL A 111 4.39 4.11 -18.52
CA VAL A 111 4.20 3.25 -17.34
C VAL A 111 2.71 3.15 -17.06
N VAL A 112 2.17 1.95 -16.88
CA VAL A 112 0.78 1.76 -16.51
C VAL A 112 0.70 1.50 -15.02
N ALA A 113 0.33 2.51 -14.26
CA ALA A 113 0.07 2.38 -12.83
C ALA A 113 -1.17 1.52 -12.60
N LEU A 114 -1.09 0.64 -11.61
CA LEU A 114 -2.16 -0.27 -11.22
C LEU A 114 -2.93 0.29 -10.02
N THR A 115 -4.18 -0.12 -9.89
CA THR A 115 -5.07 0.30 -8.79
C THR A 115 -5.91 -0.87 -8.29
N GLY A 116 -6.53 -0.69 -7.12
CA GLY A 116 -7.42 -1.70 -6.54
C GLY A 116 -6.66 -2.86 -5.90
N THR A 117 -7.43 -3.90 -5.58
CA THR A 117 -6.93 -5.11 -4.92
C THR A 117 -7.20 -6.32 -5.80
N LEU A 118 -6.20 -7.19 -5.95
CA LEU A 118 -6.30 -8.44 -6.69
C LEU A 118 -6.49 -9.60 -5.70
N PRO A 119 -7.70 -10.16 -5.56
CA PRO A 119 -7.96 -11.27 -4.65
C PRO A 119 -7.27 -12.57 -5.08
N PRO A 120 -7.12 -13.56 -4.18
CA PRO A 120 -6.57 -14.86 -4.50
C PRO A 120 -7.29 -15.54 -5.67
N GLY A 121 -6.53 -16.12 -6.59
CA GLY A 121 -7.04 -16.84 -7.77
C GLY A 121 -7.70 -15.96 -8.83
N GLN A 122 -7.62 -14.64 -8.70
CA GLN A 122 -8.19 -13.69 -9.65
C GLN A 122 -7.17 -13.24 -10.69
N TYR A 123 -7.71 -12.76 -11.81
CA TYR A 123 -6.96 -12.16 -12.91
C TYR A 123 -7.18 -10.66 -12.95
N TYR A 124 -6.20 -9.94 -13.49
CA TYR A 124 -6.25 -8.49 -13.67
C TYR A 124 -5.78 -8.16 -15.09
N LEU A 125 -6.66 -7.60 -15.90
CA LEU A 125 -6.41 -7.32 -17.31
C LEU A 125 -5.98 -5.88 -17.53
N VAL A 126 -4.77 -5.70 -18.01
CA VAL A 126 -4.24 -4.40 -18.42
C VAL A 126 -4.33 -4.28 -19.94
N GLY A 127 -5.31 -3.51 -20.43
CA GLY A 127 -5.45 -3.20 -21.85
C GLY A 127 -4.44 -2.13 -22.27
N LEU A 128 -3.77 -2.33 -23.39
CA LEU A 128 -2.68 -1.48 -23.86
C LEU A 128 -2.98 -0.90 -25.24
N ALA A 129 -1.95 -0.42 -25.98
CA ALA A 129 -2.13 0.16 -27.31
C ALA A 129 -2.89 -0.79 -28.25
N GLY A 130 -3.58 -0.24 -29.20
CA GLY A 130 -4.42 -1.02 -30.09
C GLY A 130 -4.45 -0.51 -31.52
N GLY A 131 -5.16 -1.25 -32.37
CA GLY A 131 -5.41 -0.94 -33.76
C GLY A 131 -6.83 -1.32 -34.19
N ALA A 132 -7.06 -1.43 -35.48
CA ALA A 132 -8.42 -1.58 -36.05
C ALA A 132 -8.86 -3.03 -36.21
N VAL A 133 -7.95 -4.01 -36.13
CA VAL A 133 -8.21 -5.42 -36.43
C VAL A 133 -8.42 -6.23 -35.14
N GLY A 134 -9.40 -7.11 -35.15
CA GLY A 134 -9.73 -8.00 -34.05
C GLY A 134 -11.01 -7.57 -33.31
N SER A 135 -11.33 -8.32 -32.27
CA SER A 135 -12.45 -8.05 -31.35
C SER A 135 -11.99 -7.14 -30.21
N ALA A 136 -12.91 -6.41 -29.58
CA ALA A 136 -12.60 -5.70 -28.35
C ALA A 136 -12.17 -6.68 -27.24
N LEU A 137 -11.28 -6.23 -26.35
CA LEU A 137 -10.97 -6.95 -25.12
C LEU A 137 -12.21 -7.03 -24.21
N PRO A 138 -12.30 -8.02 -23.32
CA PRO A 138 -13.19 -7.91 -22.14
C PRO A 138 -12.92 -6.60 -21.40
N THR A 139 -13.85 -6.18 -20.54
CA THR A 139 -13.65 -5.00 -19.69
C THR A 139 -12.29 -5.09 -19.00
N THR A 140 -11.43 -4.10 -19.24
CA THR A 140 -10.08 -4.05 -18.67
C THR A 140 -10.12 -3.48 -17.25
N ASP A 141 -9.26 -4.00 -16.37
CA ASP A 141 -9.14 -3.52 -14.98
C ASP A 141 -8.21 -2.29 -14.90
N ALA A 142 -7.29 -2.15 -15.88
CA ALA A 142 -6.49 -0.95 -16.11
C ALA A 142 -6.25 -0.76 -17.61
N THR A 143 -5.91 0.48 -18.00
CA THR A 143 -5.60 0.81 -19.40
C THR A 143 -4.32 1.63 -19.51
N GLY A 144 -3.61 1.47 -20.61
CA GLY A 144 -2.39 2.22 -20.93
C GLY A 144 -2.13 2.33 -22.41
N THR A 145 -1.03 2.97 -22.77
CA THR A 145 -0.66 3.28 -24.17
C THR A 145 0.61 2.56 -24.62
N ILE A 146 1.10 1.59 -23.85
CA ILE A 146 2.26 0.78 -24.22
C ILE A 146 1.95 0.04 -25.52
N ASN A 147 2.82 0.21 -26.52
CA ASN A 147 2.76 -0.52 -27.77
C ASN A 147 3.83 -1.61 -27.74
N MET A 148 3.40 -2.86 -27.60
CA MET A 148 4.30 -4.00 -27.49
C MET A 148 4.59 -4.60 -28.86
N SER A 149 5.75 -5.25 -28.98
CA SER A 149 6.06 -6.04 -30.16
C SER A 149 5.26 -7.35 -30.18
N GLY A 150 4.66 -7.69 -31.33
CA GLY A 150 3.94 -8.93 -31.54
C GLY A 150 4.82 -10.20 -31.52
N THR A 151 6.15 -10.10 -31.49
CA THR A 151 7.03 -11.27 -31.61
C THR A 151 8.03 -11.45 -30.47
N ALA A 152 8.51 -10.36 -29.87
CA ALA A 152 9.56 -10.42 -28.84
C ALA A 152 9.59 -9.14 -27.99
N GLY A 153 9.84 -9.26 -26.69
CA GLY A 153 9.86 -8.14 -25.78
C GLY A 153 10.12 -8.55 -24.33
N LYS A 154 10.07 -7.56 -23.45
CA LYS A 154 10.26 -7.71 -22.01
C LYS A 154 9.14 -6.98 -21.29
N ALA A 155 8.29 -7.70 -20.60
CA ALA A 155 7.24 -7.18 -19.75
C ALA A 155 7.63 -7.39 -18.28
N VAL A 156 7.43 -6.38 -17.42
CA VAL A 156 7.73 -6.46 -15.99
C VAL A 156 6.56 -5.94 -15.18
N LEU A 157 6.32 -6.62 -14.05
CA LEU A 157 5.47 -6.15 -12.96
C LEU A 157 6.38 -5.52 -11.90
N VAL A 158 6.15 -4.27 -11.55
CA VAL A 158 7.07 -3.47 -10.72
C VAL A 158 6.34 -2.90 -9.50
N LYS A 159 6.93 -3.01 -8.32
CA LYS A 159 6.46 -2.42 -7.05
C LYS A 159 6.80 -0.93 -6.95
N ALA A 160 6.58 -0.19 -8.02
CA ALA A 160 6.71 1.25 -8.10
C ALA A 160 5.89 1.78 -9.29
N THR A 161 5.50 3.05 -9.24
CA THR A 161 4.81 3.74 -10.33
C THR A 161 5.76 4.53 -11.22
N THR A 162 7.03 4.63 -10.84
CA THR A 162 8.07 5.24 -11.67
C THR A 162 8.71 4.21 -12.59
N GLY A 163 9.00 4.61 -13.84
CA GLY A 163 9.64 3.75 -14.82
C GLY A 163 11.08 3.38 -14.42
N LEU A 164 11.45 2.11 -14.57
CA LEU A 164 12.81 1.65 -14.29
C LEU A 164 13.78 2.18 -15.36
N ALA A 165 14.83 2.91 -14.93
CA ALA A 165 15.87 3.46 -15.80
C ALA A 165 16.90 2.39 -16.21
N CYS A 166 16.43 1.18 -16.54
CA CYS A 166 17.21 0.04 -17.02
C CYS A 166 16.37 -0.78 -17.99
N ASN A 167 16.95 -1.76 -18.69
CA ASN A 167 16.26 -2.72 -19.56
C ASN A 167 16.79 -4.16 -19.42
N GLY A 168 17.74 -4.37 -18.50
CA GLY A 168 18.37 -5.65 -18.22
C GLY A 168 19.37 -6.13 -19.27
N GLY A 169 19.36 -5.52 -20.47
CA GLY A 169 20.27 -5.84 -21.56
C GLY A 169 21.35 -4.77 -21.72
N SER A 170 21.18 -3.84 -22.70
CA SER A 170 22.11 -2.74 -22.97
C SER A 170 22.31 -1.79 -21.77
N THR A 171 21.30 -1.66 -20.92
CA THR A 171 21.35 -0.93 -19.65
C THR A 171 20.99 -1.91 -18.51
N PRO A 172 21.98 -2.52 -17.86
CA PRO A 172 21.75 -3.49 -16.79
C PRO A 172 20.98 -2.86 -15.63
N CYS A 173 20.05 -3.62 -15.03
CA CYS A 173 19.35 -3.20 -13.84
C CYS A 173 20.22 -3.38 -12.59
N SER A 174 20.33 -2.34 -11.76
CA SER A 174 20.99 -2.40 -10.46
C SER A 174 20.26 -3.39 -9.52
N VAL A 175 20.91 -3.76 -8.42
CA VAL A 175 20.31 -4.61 -7.37
C VAL A 175 19.02 -3.97 -6.83
N ALA A 176 19.03 -2.66 -6.57
CA ALA A 176 17.87 -1.93 -6.10
C ALA A 176 16.71 -1.94 -7.11
N GLN A 177 17.00 -1.75 -8.42
CA GLN A 177 15.98 -1.81 -9.46
C GLN A 177 15.38 -3.22 -9.62
N ARG A 178 16.22 -4.26 -9.53
CA ARG A 178 15.73 -5.66 -9.56
C ARG A 178 14.86 -6.00 -8.36
N ALA A 179 15.15 -5.48 -7.18
CA ALA A 179 14.33 -5.68 -5.99
C ALA A 179 12.91 -5.08 -6.11
N LEU A 180 12.70 -4.12 -7.01
CA LEU A 180 11.39 -3.58 -7.33
C LEU A 180 10.59 -4.46 -8.32
N ILE A 181 11.26 -5.33 -9.08
CA ILE A 181 10.58 -6.22 -10.03
C ILE A 181 9.94 -7.36 -9.23
N GLU A 182 8.63 -7.51 -9.35
CA GLU A 182 7.87 -8.62 -8.76
C GLU A 182 7.84 -9.83 -9.70
N ASP A 183 7.69 -9.61 -11.01
CA ASP A 183 7.72 -10.65 -12.02
C ASP A 183 8.25 -10.10 -13.35
N LEU A 184 8.95 -10.93 -14.10
CA LEU A 184 9.58 -10.59 -15.38
C LEU A 184 9.29 -11.65 -16.43
N VAL A 185 8.77 -11.23 -17.58
CA VAL A 185 8.59 -12.08 -18.75
C VAL A 185 9.36 -11.53 -19.93
N GLY A 186 10.49 -12.17 -20.24
CA GLY A 186 11.18 -11.96 -21.50
C GLY A 186 10.74 -13.01 -22.51
N TYR A 187 10.26 -12.60 -23.70
CA TYR A 187 9.76 -13.52 -24.72
C TYR A 187 10.44 -13.29 -26.08
N GLY A 188 10.47 -14.34 -26.89
CA GLY A 188 11.13 -14.34 -28.20
C GLY A 188 12.65 -14.16 -28.07
N THR A 189 13.20 -13.14 -28.71
CA THR A 189 14.63 -12.83 -28.68
C THR A 189 15.04 -11.92 -27.52
N ALA A 190 14.24 -11.84 -26.45
CA ALA A 190 14.56 -11.01 -25.31
C ALA A 190 15.93 -11.35 -24.72
N ASN A 191 16.67 -10.30 -24.31
CA ASN A 191 17.97 -10.41 -23.66
C ASN A 191 17.92 -10.16 -22.13
N PHE A 192 16.71 -10.19 -21.55
CA PHE A 192 16.47 -10.12 -20.10
C PHE A 192 15.22 -10.91 -19.79
N PHE A 193 15.36 -11.95 -18.99
CA PHE A 193 14.34 -12.94 -18.67
C PHE A 193 14.74 -13.71 -17.41
N GLU A 194 13.84 -14.48 -16.86
CA GLU A 194 14.09 -15.39 -15.74
C GLU A 194 14.58 -16.75 -16.25
N GLY A 195 15.54 -17.32 -15.54
CA GLY A 195 16.09 -18.64 -15.82
C GLY A 195 17.04 -18.68 -17.03
N PRO A 196 17.24 -19.85 -17.63
CA PRO A 196 18.22 -20.07 -18.68
C PRO A 196 17.76 -19.65 -20.07
N SER A 197 16.47 -19.44 -20.29
CA SER A 197 15.91 -19.07 -21.60
C SER A 197 14.66 -18.22 -21.50
N ALA A 198 14.47 -17.35 -22.48
CA ALA A 198 13.25 -16.56 -22.63
C ALA A 198 12.03 -17.47 -22.91
N ALA A 199 10.85 -16.95 -22.65
CA ALA A 199 9.60 -17.54 -23.12
C ALA A 199 9.58 -17.61 -24.67
N PRO A 200 8.78 -18.50 -25.27
CA PRO A 200 8.72 -18.62 -26.72
C PRO A 200 8.35 -17.31 -27.43
N ALA A 201 8.73 -17.20 -28.70
CA ALA A 201 8.31 -16.08 -29.55
C ALA A 201 6.80 -16.12 -29.79
N THR A 202 6.17 -14.95 -29.87
CA THR A 202 4.74 -14.77 -30.16
C THR A 202 4.51 -14.38 -31.63
N SER A 203 3.28 -14.04 -31.96
CA SER A 203 2.88 -13.51 -33.27
C SER A 203 1.64 -12.61 -33.13
N ASN A 204 1.15 -12.05 -34.25
CA ASN A 204 -0.11 -11.32 -34.23
C ASN A 204 -1.31 -12.17 -33.77
N THR A 205 -1.22 -13.51 -33.85
CA THR A 205 -2.30 -14.43 -33.50
C THR A 205 -2.06 -15.21 -32.21
N LEU A 206 -0.86 -15.15 -31.65
CA LEU A 206 -0.45 -15.94 -30.48
C LEU A 206 0.10 -15.05 -29.36
N ALA A 207 -0.27 -15.37 -28.13
CA ALA A 207 0.29 -14.82 -26.89
C ALA A 207 1.30 -15.79 -26.25
N VAL A 208 2.14 -15.34 -25.35
CA VAL A 208 2.77 -16.20 -24.35
C VAL A 208 1.81 -16.35 -23.17
N LEU A 209 1.57 -17.60 -22.80
CA LEU A 209 0.66 -18.02 -21.75
C LEU A 209 1.45 -18.74 -20.68
N ARG A 210 1.35 -18.28 -19.43
CA ARG A 210 1.96 -18.99 -18.30
C ARG A 210 1.16 -20.25 -18.01
N LYS A 211 1.83 -21.39 -17.95
CA LYS A 211 1.24 -22.70 -17.69
C LYS A 211 0.47 -22.74 -16.38
N GLY A 212 -0.39 -23.77 -16.24
CA GLY A 212 -1.22 -23.89 -15.04
C GLY A 212 -2.20 -22.74 -14.87
N ALA A 213 -2.70 -22.17 -15.98
CA ALA A 213 -3.61 -21.02 -15.99
C ALA A 213 -3.03 -19.77 -15.28
N GLY A 214 -1.72 -19.62 -15.29
CA GLY A 214 -1.02 -18.51 -14.63
C GLY A 214 -0.34 -18.89 -13.31
N ALA A 215 -0.51 -20.12 -12.83
CA ALA A 215 -0.01 -20.54 -11.52
C ALA A 215 1.43 -21.10 -11.53
N THR A 216 1.93 -21.58 -12.68
CA THR A 216 3.27 -22.17 -12.77
C THR A 216 4.33 -21.07 -12.77
N ASP A 217 5.29 -21.18 -11.85
CA ASP A 217 6.40 -20.26 -11.75
C ASP A 217 7.60 -20.96 -11.11
N THR A 218 8.63 -21.16 -11.89
CA THR A 218 9.88 -21.82 -11.48
C THR A 218 11.09 -20.91 -11.67
N ASP A 219 10.86 -19.59 -11.76
CA ASP A 219 11.87 -18.60 -12.12
C ASP A 219 12.56 -18.95 -13.45
N ASN A 220 11.78 -19.44 -14.45
CA ASN A 220 12.29 -19.88 -15.74
C ASN A 220 11.27 -19.64 -16.85
N ASN A 221 11.37 -18.48 -17.52
CA ASN A 221 10.41 -18.11 -18.55
C ASN A 221 10.26 -19.17 -19.67
N GLY A 222 11.33 -19.83 -20.06
CA GLY A 222 11.28 -20.88 -21.09
C GLY A 222 10.54 -22.14 -20.66
N ALA A 223 10.57 -22.48 -19.36
CA ALA A 223 9.87 -23.63 -18.81
C ALA A 223 8.41 -23.32 -18.46
N ASP A 224 8.17 -22.10 -17.96
CA ASP A 224 6.89 -21.70 -17.39
C ASP A 224 5.86 -21.25 -18.41
N PHE A 225 6.30 -20.83 -19.60
CA PHE A 225 5.43 -20.33 -20.66
C PHE A 225 5.34 -21.24 -21.87
N GLU A 226 4.22 -21.12 -22.57
CA GLU A 226 3.96 -21.69 -23.88
C GLU A 226 3.26 -20.65 -24.77
N THR A 227 3.21 -20.88 -26.09
CA THR A 227 2.43 -20.05 -26.99
C THR A 227 1.03 -20.63 -27.20
N GLY A 228 0.04 -19.76 -27.26
CA GLY A 228 -1.33 -20.13 -27.51
C GLY A 228 -2.20 -18.96 -27.98
N THR A 229 -3.44 -19.26 -28.34
CA THR A 229 -4.44 -18.23 -28.64
C THR A 229 -4.64 -17.35 -27.41
N PRO A 230 -4.58 -16.00 -27.53
CA PRO A 230 -4.84 -15.13 -26.40
C PRO A 230 -6.22 -15.39 -25.80
N THR A 231 -6.28 -15.48 -24.48
CA THR A 231 -7.52 -15.70 -23.71
C THR A 231 -7.58 -14.70 -22.55
N PRO A 232 -7.78 -13.39 -22.83
CA PRO A 232 -7.72 -12.34 -21.81
C PRO A 232 -8.78 -12.54 -20.73
N ARG A 233 -8.34 -12.50 -19.47
CA ARG A 233 -9.17 -12.65 -18.27
C ARG A 233 -9.00 -11.41 -17.36
N ASN A 234 -10.07 -10.99 -16.74
CA ASN A 234 -10.14 -9.86 -15.83
C ASN A 234 -10.66 -10.29 -14.44
N LEU A 235 -10.87 -9.36 -13.52
CA LEU A 235 -11.42 -9.64 -12.19
C LEU A 235 -12.76 -10.38 -12.22
N ALA A 236 -13.56 -10.23 -13.29
CA ALA A 236 -14.80 -10.96 -13.43
C ALA A 236 -14.65 -12.38 -13.97
N SER A 237 -13.46 -12.81 -14.37
CA SER A 237 -13.21 -14.11 -15.01
C SER A 237 -12.81 -15.22 -14.04
N GLY A 238 -12.38 -14.88 -12.84
CA GLY A 238 -11.92 -15.83 -11.82
C GLY A 238 -13.06 -16.48 -11.02
N PRO A 239 -12.75 -17.33 -10.00
CA PRO A 239 -13.73 -17.88 -9.07
C PRO A 239 -14.41 -16.79 -8.24
N PRO A 240 -15.48 -17.10 -7.47
CA PRO A 240 -16.10 -16.10 -6.59
C PRO A 240 -15.14 -15.66 -5.47
N PHE A 241 -15.30 -14.42 -5.01
CA PHE A 241 -14.60 -13.87 -3.87
C PHE A 241 -15.52 -12.91 -3.10
N VAL A 242 -15.18 -12.59 -1.85
CA VAL A 242 -15.87 -11.56 -1.06
C VAL A 242 -15.45 -10.19 -1.59
N GLN A 243 -16.40 -9.46 -2.18
CA GLN A 243 -16.18 -8.15 -2.77
C GLN A 243 -16.19 -7.04 -1.70
N SER A 244 -17.10 -7.13 -0.74
CA SER A 244 -17.20 -6.17 0.37
C SER A 244 -17.92 -6.78 1.55
N THR A 245 -17.68 -6.20 2.74
CA THR A 245 -18.36 -6.54 3.98
C THR A 245 -18.85 -5.28 4.69
N SER A 246 -19.90 -5.44 5.46
CA SER A 246 -20.31 -4.44 6.45
C SER A 246 -20.62 -5.18 7.75
N PRO A 247 -19.91 -4.90 8.86
CA PRO A 247 -18.81 -3.92 8.98
C PRO A 247 -17.62 -4.24 8.06
N SER A 248 -16.87 -3.21 7.63
CA SER A 248 -15.61 -3.39 6.90
C SER A 248 -14.51 -3.91 7.81
N ASP A 249 -13.42 -4.42 7.22
CA ASP A 249 -12.25 -4.80 8.01
C ASP A 249 -11.68 -3.61 8.78
N GLY A 250 -11.38 -3.83 10.06
CA GLY A 250 -10.92 -2.81 10.99
C GLY A 250 -11.98 -1.82 11.48
N ALA A 251 -13.26 -1.99 11.11
CA ALA A 251 -14.32 -1.09 11.57
C ALA A 251 -14.42 -1.07 13.09
N SER A 252 -14.62 0.11 13.66
CA SER A 252 -14.80 0.32 15.09
C SER A 252 -16.17 0.94 15.40
N GLY A 253 -16.63 0.77 16.64
CA GLY A 253 -17.91 1.34 17.08
C GLY A 253 -19.14 0.72 16.43
N VAL A 254 -19.03 -0.53 15.98
CA VAL A 254 -20.15 -1.26 15.36
C VAL A 254 -21.29 -1.40 16.37
N ALA A 255 -22.52 -1.13 15.95
CA ALA A 255 -23.69 -1.21 16.80
C ALA A 255 -23.82 -2.60 17.43
N LEU A 256 -24.17 -2.65 18.72
CA LEU A 256 -24.26 -3.91 19.47
C LEU A 256 -25.27 -4.89 18.87
N ALA A 257 -26.36 -4.39 18.30
CA ALA A 257 -27.36 -5.17 17.58
C ALA A 257 -27.21 -5.09 16.06
N GLY A 258 -25.97 -4.84 15.57
CA GLY A 258 -25.68 -4.68 14.14
C GLY A 258 -25.61 -6.01 13.40
N ASN A 259 -26.17 -6.04 12.19
CA ASN A 259 -26.03 -7.18 11.28
C ASN A 259 -24.71 -7.12 10.52
N ILE A 260 -24.28 -8.28 10.04
CA ILE A 260 -23.10 -8.41 9.18
C ILE A 260 -23.59 -8.68 7.75
N THR A 261 -23.16 -7.87 6.79
CA THR A 261 -23.46 -8.08 5.36
C THR A 261 -22.22 -8.56 4.64
N VAL A 262 -22.37 -9.60 3.83
CA VAL A 262 -21.29 -10.13 2.96
C VAL A 262 -21.77 -10.03 1.51
N THR A 263 -21.01 -9.31 0.69
CA THR A 263 -21.27 -9.19 -0.75
C THR A 263 -20.23 -9.98 -1.52
N PHE A 264 -20.66 -10.94 -2.30
CA PHE A 264 -19.80 -11.71 -3.19
C PHE A 264 -19.74 -11.06 -4.57
N SER A 265 -18.62 -11.29 -5.27
CA SER A 265 -18.38 -10.78 -6.63
C SER A 265 -19.38 -11.30 -7.68
N ARG A 266 -20.10 -12.36 -7.37
CA ARG A 266 -21.11 -13.02 -8.22
C ARG A 266 -22.05 -13.89 -7.38
N ALA A 267 -23.09 -14.43 -8.04
CA ALA A 267 -24.02 -15.35 -7.41
C ALA A 267 -23.31 -16.63 -6.94
N VAL A 268 -23.50 -16.98 -5.66
CA VAL A 268 -22.90 -18.16 -5.04
C VAL A 268 -23.95 -19.05 -4.37
N THR A 269 -23.64 -20.32 -4.24
CA THR A 269 -24.28 -21.28 -3.33
C THR A 269 -23.37 -21.47 -2.12
N VAL A 270 -23.94 -21.40 -0.94
CA VAL A 270 -23.22 -21.62 0.34
C VAL A 270 -23.69 -22.88 1.00
N ALA A 271 -22.78 -23.61 1.66
CA ALA A 271 -23.07 -24.85 2.38
C ALA A 271 -22.61 -24.73 3.84
N ASP A 272 -23.53 -24.93 4.79
CA ASP A 272 -23.23 -24.80 6.21
C ASP A 272 -22.16 -25.79 6.71
N PRO A 273 -21.29 -25.36 7.66
CA PRO A 273 -21.05 -23.99 8.11
C PRO A 273 -20.15 -23.24 7.13
N TRP A 274 -20.63 -22.18 6.48
CA TRP A 274 -19.87 -21.40 5.51
C TRP A 274 -19.25 -20.13 6.13
N PHE A 275 -19.65 -19.78 7.35
CA PHE A 275 -19.06 -18.67 8.10
C PHE A 275 -18.87 -19.04 9.57
N SER A 276 -18.02 -18.25 10.24
CA SER A 276 -17.92 -18.22 11.69
C SER A 276 -17.75 -16.79 12.18
N ILE A 277 -18.28 -16.50 13.38
CA ILE A 277 -18.14 -15.22 14.07
C ILE A 277 -17.54 -15.51 15.44
N ALA A 278 -16.29 -15.11 15.68
CA ALA A 278 -15.57 -15.29 16.93
C ALA A 278 -15.29 -13.92 17.56
N CYS A 279 -15.94 -13.63 18.68
CA CYS A 279 -15.73 -12.39 19.43
C CYS A 279 -14.98 -12.67 20.74
N THR A 280 -14.40 -11.62 21.35
CA THR A 280 -13.72 -11.74 22.66
C THR A 280 -14.65 -12.22 23.75
N SER A 281 -15.95 -11.92 23.68
CA SER A 281 -16.99 -12.42 24.59
C SER A 281 -17.48 -13.84 24.27
N GLY A 282 -17.02 -14.47 23.17
CA GLY A 282 -17.40 -15.82 22.72
C GLY A 282 -17.87 -15.86 21.27
N SER A 283 -17.94 -17.06 20.73
CA SER A 283 -18.44 -17.29 19.36
C SER A 283 -19.94 -17.03 19.28
N ARG A 284 -20.40 -16.59 18.09
CA ARG A 284 -21.81 -16.32 17.83
C ARG A 284 -22.30 -17.10 16.62
N THR A 285 -23.51 -17.61 16.73
CA THR A 285 -24.31 -18.07 15.58
C THR A 285 -25.06 -16.88 14.99
N ALA A 286 -25.60 -17.02 13.79
CA ALA A 286 -26.39 -15.98 13.15
C ALA A 286 -27.48 -16.57 12.26
N THR A 287 -28.61 -15.91 12.20
CA THR A 287 -29.64 -16.18 11.20
C THR A 287 -29.21 -15.57 9.87
N VAL A 288 -29.23 -16.39 8.80
CA VAL A 288 -28.82 -15.97 7.47
C VAL A 288 -30.03 -15.61 6.61
N THR A 289 -30.00 -14.44 5.99
CA THR A 289 -31.01 -13.98 5.03
C THR A 289 -30.35 -13.46 3.75
N GLY A 290 -31.14 -13.34 2.66
CA GLY A 290 -30.64 -12.83 1.38
C GLY A 290 -30.01 -13.90 0.49
N GLY A 291 -29.08 -13.55 -0.36
CA GLY A 291 -28.45 -14.34 -1.41
C GLY A 291 -29.08 -14.08 -2.79
N PRO A 292 -28.48 -14.57 -3.87
CA PRO A 292 -27.23 -15.37 -3.94
C PRO A 292 -25.94 -14.52 -4.00
N THR A 293 -26.04 -13.19 -4.06
CA THR A 293 -24.86 -12.30 -4.15
C THR A 293 -24.62 -11.56 -2.83
N ILE A 294 -25.68 -11.18 -2.13
CA ILE A 294 -25.60 -10.43 -0.87
C ILE A 294 -26.28 -11.27 0.22
N PHE A 295 -25.54 -11.59 1.24
CA PHE A 295 -26.04 -12.30 2.44
C PHE A 295 -25.96 -11.38 3.64
N THR A 296 -27.00 -11.43 4.48
CA THR A 296 -27.04 -10.76 5.77
C THR A 296 -27.03 -11.81 6.86
N LEU A 297 -26.06 -11.71 7.76
CA LEU A 297 -25.94 -12.51 8.98
C LEU A 297 -26.47 -11.66 10.12
N ASP A 298 -27.53 -12.11 10.77
CA ASP A 298 -28.13 -11.50 11.96
C ASP A 298 -27.66 -12.31 13.17
N PRO A 299 -26.67 -11.82 13.96
CA PRO A 299 -26.10 -12.58 15.06
C PRO A 299 -27.16 -12.89 16.15
N ASP A 300 -27.15 -14.11 16.64
CA ASP A 300 -28.03 -14.55 17.73
C ASP A 300 -27.60 -13.87 19.05
N GLY A 301 -28.21 -12.74 19.36
CA GLY A 301 -27.90 -11.86 20.48
C GLY A 301 -26.88 -10.76 20.12
N SER A 302 -26.99 -9.67 20.83
CA SER A 302 -26.15 -8.49 20.64
C SER A 302 -24.67 -8.75 20.94
N PHE A 303 -23.78 -8.07 20.25
CA PHE A 303 -22.37 -7.97 20.65
C PHE A 303 -22.26 -7.30 22.02
N GLN A 304 -21.17 -7.54 22.72
CA GLN A 304 -20.86 -6.80 23.94
C GLN A 304 -20.03 -5.56 23.61
N ALA A 305 -20.20 -4.50 24.39
CA ALA A 305 -19.35 -3.32 24.26
C ALA A 305 -17.88 -3.70 24.52
N GLY A 306 -17.01 -3.34 23.58
CA GLY A 306 -15.59 -3.72 23.60
C GLY A 306 -15.28 -5.07 22.95
N ASP A 307 -16.28 -5.78 22.42
CA ASP A 307 -16.00 -7.00 21.63
C ASP A 307 -15.11 -6.68 20.43
N SER A 308 -14.01 -7.40 20.29
CA SER A 308 -13.29 -7.56 19.04
C SER A 308 -13.76 -8.86 18.40
N CYS A 309 -14.36 -8.75 17.22
CA CYS A 309 -14.93 -9.89 16.51
C CYS A 309 -14.15 -10.15 15.23
N THR A 310 -13.84 -11.42 15.00
CA THR A 310 -13.27 -11.92 13.73
C THR A 310 -14.33 -12.75 13.02
N VAL A 311 -14.58 -12.44 11.76
CA VAL A 311 -15.49 -13.20 10.90
C VAL A 311 -14.66 -13.91 9.84
N THR A 312 -14.96 -15.18 9.63
CA THR A 312 -14.32 -16.00 8.61
C THR A 312 -15.38 -16.55 7.67
N ILE A 313 -15.20 -16.36 6.37
CA ILE A 313 -15.95 -17.06 5.31
C ILE A 313 -15.10 -18.22 4.83
N THR A 314 -15.61 -19.45 4.97
CA THR A 314 -14.90 -20.67 4.61
C THR A 314 -14.97 -20.91 3.10
N ALA A 315 -13.87 -20.77 2.39
CA ALA A 315 -13.78 -20.83 0.93
C ALA A 315 -14.37 -22.13 0.35
N ALA A 316 -14.05 -23.28 0.93
CA ALA A 316 -14.53 -24.57 0.49
C ALA A 316 -16.06 -24.76 0.57
N ARG A 317 -16.76 -23.85 1.22
CA ARG A 317 -18.20 -23.87 1.44
C ARG A 317 -18.94 -22.85 0.55
N VAL A 318 -18.25 -22.08 -0.27
CA VAL A 318 -18.81 -21.05 -1.13
C VAL A 318 -18.45 -21.37 -2.58
N THR A 319 -19.45 -21.65 -3.41
CA THR A 319 -19.27 -22.08 -4.81
C THR A 319 -20.10 -21.19 -5.72
N GLU A 320 -19.55 -20.76 -6.87
CA GLU A 320 -20.33 -20.00 -7.87
C GLU A 320 -21.49 -20.83 -8.43
N GLN A 321 -22.61 -20.17 -8.73
CA GLN A 321 -23.79 -20.84 -9.29
C GLN A 321 -23.71 -21.14 -10.78
N VAL A 322 -22.78 -20.50 -11.49
CA VAL A 322 -22.59 -20.67 -12.93
C VAL A 322 -21.49 -21.71 -13.18
N ALA A 323 -21.74 -22.61 -14.13
CA ALA A 323 -20.70 -23.57 -14.54
C ALA A 323 -19.38 -22.87 -14.91
N PRO A 324 -18.24 -23.39 -14.48
CA PRO A 324 -17.98 -24.73 -13.96
C PRO A 324 -18.17 -24.93 -12.43
N ASN A 325 -18.88 -24.07 -11.73
CA ASN A 325 -19.17 -24.19 -10.28
C ASN A 325 -17.90 -24.17 -9.41
N ARG A 326 -17.02 -23.20 -9.65
CA ARG A 326 -15.74 -23.06 -8.93
C ARG A 326 -15.96 -22.60 -7.49
N PRO A 327 -15.28 -23.19 -6.50
CA PRO A 327 -15.27 -22.68 -5.14
C PRO A 327 -14.43 -21.41 -5.02
N MET A 328 -14.61 -20.65 -3.95
CA MET A 328 -13.63 -19.63 -3.55
C MET A 328 -12.25 -20.27 -3.38
N VAL A 329 -11.18 -19.48 -3.65
CA VAL A 329 -9.80 -19.99 -3.62
C VAL A 329 -9.24 -20.02 -2.20
N ALA A 330 -9.58 -19.03 -1.36
CA ALA A 330 -9.06 -18.89 -0.01
C ALA A 330 -10.14 -18.34 0.91
N ASP A 331 -10.03 -18.67 2.20
CA ASP A 331 -10.87 -18.11 3.24
C ASP A 331 -10.73 -16.58 3.25
N TYR A 332 -11.85 -15.90 3.50
CA TYR A 332 -11.85 -14.46 3.70
C TYR A 332 -12.08 -14.15 5.17
N ILE A 333 -11.12 -13.46 5.78
CA ILE A 333 -11.10 -13.17 7.20
C ILE A 333 -11.01 -11.66 7.39
N TRP A 334 -11.89 -11.13 8.23
CA TRP A 334 -11.83 -9.72 8.65
C TRP A 334 -12.26 -9.57 10.08
N SER A 335 -11.95 -8.42 10.67
CA SER A 335 -12.27 -8.13 12.06
C SER A 335 -12.91 -6.75 12.20
N PHE A 336 -13.71 -6.60 13.25
CA PHE A 336 -14.28 -5.32 13.67
C PHE A 336 -14.40 -5.27 15.18
N SER A 337 -14.63 -4.08 15.74
CA SER A 337 -14.93 -3.93 17.15
C SER A 337 -16.32 -3.32 17.36
N ALA A 338 -17.07 -3.96 18.28
CA ALA A 338 -18.41 -3.56 18.64
C ALA A 338 -18.40 -2.68 19.88
N GLY A 339 -19.29 -1.68 19.93
CA GLY A 339 -19.44 -0.82 21.10
C GLY A 339 -20.21 0.45 20.79
N ASP A 340 -20.58 1.13 21.86
CA ASP A 340 -21.05 2.49 21.74
C ASP A 340 -19.85 3.39 21.45
N PRO A 341 -19.78 4.04 20.27
CA PRO A 341 -18.70 4.98 19.97
C PRO A 341 -18.66 6.17 20.96
N ALA A 342 -19.75 6.43 21.62
CA ALA A 342 -19.81 7.44 22.71
C ALA A 342 -19.29 6.93 24.07
N SER A 343 -18.96 5.64 24.23
CA SER A 343 -18.39 5.12 25.47
C SER A 343 -16.88 5.37 25.55
N CYS A 344 -16.38 5.87 26.67
CA CYS A 344 -14.95 6.05 26.93
C CYS A 344 -14.13 4.75 26.84
N ALA A 345 -14.75 3.59 27.07
CA ALA A 345 -14.12 2.28 26.99
C ALA A 345 -14.20 1.64 25.58
N ALA A 346 -14.87 2.30 24.63
CA ALA A 346 -14.99 1.76 23.28
C ALA A 346 -13.64 1.79 22.55
N PRO A 347 -13.37 0.86 21.62
CA PRO A 347 -12.19 0.87 20.79
C PRO A 347 -12.01 2.19 20.01
N PHE A 348 -10.78 2.58 19.75
CA PHE A 348 -10.45 3.80 19.04
C PHE A 348 -9.26 3.59 18.08
N THR A 349 -9.11 4.49 17.12
CA THR A 349 -7.96 4.55 16.24
C THR A 349 -6.86 5.34 16.93
N ALA A 350 -5.71 4.73 17.20
CA ALA A 350 -4.59 5.40 17.86
C ALA A 350 -4.03 6.54 17.01
N ALA A 351 -3.47 7.57 17.64
CA ALA A 351 -2.91 8.74 16.97
C ALA A 351 -1.82 8.36 15.94
N PHE A 352 -0.93 7.44 16.27
CA PHE A 352 0.11 6.97 15.35
C PHE A 352 -0.44 6.33 14.07
N ALA A 353 -1.59 5.66 14.14
CA ALA A 353 -2.25 5.08 12.97
C ALA A 353 -2.93 6.16 12.10
N ILE A 354 -3.37 7.27 12.71
CA ILE A 354 -3.90 8.43 12.01
C ILE A 354 -2.77 9.19 11.33
N GLN A 355 -1.67 9.42 12.02
CA GLN A 355 -0.49 10.13 11.51
C GLN A 355 0.22 9.37 10.39
N GLY A 356 0.47 8.07 10.60
CA GLY A 356 1.31 7.29 9.71
C GLY A 356 2.80 7.68 9.84
N ALA A 357 3.62 7.22 8.88
CA ALA A 357 5.08 7.47 8.87
C ALA A 357 5.49 8.55 7.84
N GLY A 358 4.56 9.24 7.23
CA GLY A 358 4.79 10.27 6.21
C GLY A 358 4.10 11.58 6.55
N SER A 359 4.30 12.59 5.70
CA SER A 359 3.70 13.92 5.84
C SER A 359 2.22 13.99 5.45
N THR A 360 1.59 12.85 5.24
CA THR A 360 0.15 12.77 4.92
C THR A 360 -0.43 11.53 5.56
N SER A 361 -1.56 11.69 6.21
CA SER A 361 -2.27 10.60 6.88
C SER A 361 -2.68 9.49 5.91
N PRO A 362 -2.44 8.21 6.24
CA PRO A 362 -2.99 7.09 5.49
C PRO A 362 -4.52 6.99 5.58
N LEU A 363 -5.14 7.71 6.54
CA LEU A 363 -6.58 7.71 6.76
C LEU A 363 -7.26 9.00 6.29
N LEU A 364 -6.62 9.79 5.42
CA LEU A 364 -7.13 11.04 4.88
C LEU A 364 -8.56 10.88 4.34
N GLY A 365 -9.48 11.75 4.78
CA GLY A 365 -10.89 11.76 4.40
C GLY A 365 -11.76 10.72 5.13
N GLN A 366 -11.19 9.85 5.94
CA GLN A 366 -11.94 8.86 6.72
C GLN A 366 -12.47 9.46 8.02
N ILE A 367 -13.59 8.94 8.48
CA ILE A 367 -14.11 9.24 9.83
C ILE A 367 -13.47 8.27 10.80
N VAL A 368 -12.79 8.83 11.80
CA VAL A 368 -12.15 8.06 12.86
C VAL A 368 -12.69 8.45 14.23
N THR A 369 -12.53 7.57 15.21
CA THR A 369 -12.66 7.93 16.61
C THR A 369 -11.30 7.70 17.27
N THR A 370 -10.68 8.73 17.82
CA THR A 370 -9.40 8.63 18.54
C THR A 370 -9.59 8.93 20.03
N SER A 371 -8.60 8.60 20.86
CA SER A 371 -8.62 8.88 22.28
C SER A 371 -7.21 9.16 22.78
N GLY A 372 -7.09 10.05 23.76
CA GLY A 372 -5.83 10.39 24.38
C GLY A 372 -5.96 11.52 25.39
N VAL A 373 -4.82 11.99 25.89
CA VAL A 373 -4.71 13.09 26.83
C VAL A 373 -4.54 14.40 26.09
N VAL A 374 -5.29 15.42 26.44
CA VAL A 374 -5.10 16.78 25.92
C VAL A 374 -3.78 17.33 26.44
N VAL A 375 -2.82 17.53 25.54
CA VAL A 375 -1.47 18.05 25.86
C VAL A 375 -1.29 19.52 25.52
N GLY A 376 -2.20 20.10 24.75
CA GLY A 376 -2.23 21.53 24.43
C GLY A 376 -3.65 21.96 24.09
N ASP A 377 -4.17 22.94 24.81
CA ASP A 377 -5.49 23.53 24.62
C ASP A 377 -5.33 24.91 23.98
N PHE A 378 -5.78 25.04 22.74
CA PHE A 378 -5.76 26.25 21.92
C PHE A 378 -7.14 26.47 21.28
N GLU A 379 -8.19 26.10 21.99
CA GLU A 379 -9.57 26.32 21.55
C GLU A 379 -9.95 27.81 21.52
N GLY A 380 -11.14 28.07 21.02
CA GLY A 380 -11.70 29.38 20.88
C GLY A 380 -11.28 30.16 19.62
N ALA A 381 -12.13 31.11 19.24
CA ALA A 381 -12.04 31.82 17.95
C ALA A 381 -10.78 32.68 17.77
N ALA A 382 -10.12 33.06 18.85
CA ALA A 382 -8.92 33.91 18.86
C ALA A 382 -7.59 33.09 18.94
N ALA A 383 -7.68 31.75 18.93
CA ALA A 383 -6.54 30.85 19.02
C ALA A 383 -6.51 29.92 17.78
N LEU A 384 -6.01 28.68 17.89
CA LEU A 384 -5.94 27.70 16.80
C LEU A 384 -7.29 27.03 16.53
N ARG A 385 -8.29 27.28 17.34
CA ARG A 385 -9.63 26.69 17.25
C ARG A 385 -9.64 25.19 17.44
N GLY A 386 -8.73 24.67 18.25
CA GLY A 386 -8.60 23.25 18.51
C GLY A 386 -7.59 22.93 19.59
N PHE A 387 -7.30 21.67 19.77
CA PHE A 387 -6.43 21.16 20.82
C PHE A 387 -5.60 19.98 20.33
N TYR A 388 -4.51 19.68 21.03
CA TYR A 388 -3.67 18.52 20.74
C TYR A 388 -3.99 17.38 21.69
N VAL A 389 -4.18 16.19 21.12
CA VAL A 389 -4.41 14.93 21.85
C VAL A 389 -3.22 14.01 21.62
N GLN A 390 -2.71 13.40 22.69
CA GLN A 390 -1.61 12.43 22.60
C GLN A 390 -2.00 11.13 23.29
N ASP A 391 -1.70 9.99 22.63
CA ASP A 391 -1.82 8.66 23.23
C ASP A 391 -0.73 8.52 24.32
N PRO A 392 -1.08 8.24 25.59
CA PRO A 392 -0.10 8.09 26.65
C PRO A 392 0.75 6.81 26.53
N ASN A 393 0.31 5.83 25.76
CA ASN A 393 1.00 4.54 25.59
C ASN A 393 1.83 4.49 24.30
N GLY A 394 1.37 5.16 23.23
CA GLY A 394 1.98 5.12 21.93
C GLY A 394 2.12 3.71 21.33
N ASP A 395 2.84 3.59 20.23
CA ASP A 395 3.17 2.29 19.60
C ASP A 395 4.57 1.78 19.97
N GLY A 396 5.31 2.53 20.78
CA GLY A 396 6.68 2.20 21.19
C GLY A 396 7.73 2.43 20.10
N THR A 397 7.38 3.01 18.94
CA THR A 397 8.32 3.40 17.89
C THR A 397 8.52 4.92 17.88
N THR A 398 9.61 5.35 17.24
CA THR A 398 9.87 6.77 16.98
C THR A 398 9.66 7.13 15.51
N ALA A 399 9.04 6.25 14.74
CA ALA A 399 8.82 6.44 13.31
C ALA A 399 7.50 7.17 13.01
N THR A 400 6.57 7.12 13.94
CA THR A 400 5.24 7.72 13.87
C THR A 400 5.02 8.67 15.03
N SER A 401 4.12 9.63 14.88
CA SER A 401 3.72 10.51 16.00
C SER A 401 2.58 9.89 16.80
N ASP A 402 2.68 9.93 18.13
CA ASP A 402 1.61 9.55 19.07
C ASP A 402 0.62 10.70 19.35
N GLY A 403 0.79 11.85 18.72
CA GLY A 403 -0.06 13.03 18.88
C GLY A 403 -0.83 13.38 17.62
N VAL A 404 -1.94 14.08 17.75
CA VAL A 404 -2.73 14.60 16.62
C VAL A 404 -3.42 15.89 17.01
N PHE A 405 -3.54 16.84 16.08
CA PHE A 405 -4.34 18.04 16.25
C PHE A 405 -5.82 17.74 16.02
N VAL A 406 -6.67 18.28 16.88
CA VAL A 406 -8.13 18.22 16.75
C VAL A 406 -8.66 19.62 16.49
N PHE A 407 -9.17 19.86 15.30
CA PHE A 407 -9.89 21.10 14.99
C PHE A 407 -11.32 21.00 15.53
N ASN A 408 -11.67 21.87 16.49
CA ASN A 408 -12.94 21.86 17.22
C ASN A 408 -13.82 23.11 16.95
N GLY A 409 -13.48 23.85 15.92
CA GLY A 409 -14.26 25.01 15.50
C GLY A 409 -14.21 26.17 16.50
N SER A 410 -15.36 26.58 17.03
CA SER A 410 -15.46 27.70 17.99
C SER A 410 -15.76 27.22 19.42
N ASN A 411 -15.71 25.91 19.64
CA ASN A 411 -15.96 25.29 20.93
C ASN A 411 -14.81 25.60 21.93
N ASP A 412 -15.07 25.39 23.20
CA ASP A 412 -14.14 25.49 24.33
C ASP A 412 -14.51 24.37 25.31
N ASP A 413 -14.28 23.11 24.87
CA ASP A 413 -14.84 21.91 25.50
C ASP A 413 -13.85 21.20 26.42
N VAL A 414 -12.53 21.45 26.26
CA VAL A 414 -11.48 20.68 26.92
C VAL A 414 -10.50 21.54 27.71
N ARG A 415 -9.68 20.88 28.55
CA ARG A 415 -8.54 21.46 29.27
C ARG A 415 -7.32 20.55 29.19
N VAL A 416 -6.13 21.11 29.26
CA VAL A 416 -4.88 20.33 29.34
C VAL A 416 -4.96 19.35 30.52
N GLY A 417 -4.72 18.08 30.23
CA GLY A 417 -4.83 16.97 31.18
C GLY A 417 -6.15 16.21 31.13
N ASP A 418 -7.14 16.67 30.36
CA ASP A 418 -8.35 15.88 30.14
C ASP A 418 -8.02 14.67 29.25
N VAL A 419 -8.57 13.52 29.59
CA VAL A 419 -8.67 12.37 28.67
C VAL A 419 -9.93 12.56 27.85
N VAL A 420 -9.79 12.59 26.55
CA VAL A 420 -10.91 12.79 25.63
C VAL A 420 -11.00 11.67 24.59
N ARG A 421 -12.21 11.48 24.12
CA ARG A 421 -12.51 10.67 22.95
C ARG A 421 -13.10 11.59 21.88
N VAL A 422 -12.49 11.60 20.71
CA VAL A 422 -12.85 12.50 19.61
C VAL A 422 -13.26 11.70 18.40
N THR A 423 -14.44 11.96 17.88
CA THR A 423 -14.90 11.45 16.57
C THR A 423 -14.84 12.58 15.55
N GLY A 424 -14.29 12.32 14.38
CA GLY A 424 -14.16 13.33 13.33
C GLY A 424 -13.57 12.82 12.05
N THR A 425 -13.48 13.69 11.04
CA THR A 425 -12.90 13.38 9.74
C THR A 425 -11.43 13.78 9.70
N VAL A 426 -10.57 12.86 9.28
CA VAL A 426 -9.14 13.13 9.10
C VAL A 426 -8.94 14.03 7.88
N SER A 427 -8.15 15.08 8.05
CA SER A 427 -7.78 16.02 6.99
C SER A 427 -6.36 16.54 7.18
N GLU A 428 -5.79 17.10 6.12
CA GLU A 428 -4.53 17.85 6.15
C GLU A 428 -4.81 19.34 6.06
N PHE A 429 -4.19 20.12 6.92
CA PHE A 429 -4.27 21.58 6.87
C PHE A 429 -2.89 22.19 7.06
N GLN A 430 -2.36 22.85 6.03
CA GLN A 430 -1.01 23.44 6.02
C GLN A 430 0.09 22.45 6.43
N ASP A 431 0.05 21.26 5.81
CA ASP A 431 0.95 20.13 6.07
C ASP A 431 0.87 19.58 7.51
N GLN A 432 -0.23 19.81 8.21
CA GLN A 432 -0.51 19.21 9.51
C GLN A 432 -1.69 18.25 9.42
N THR A 433 -1.49 17.02 9.88
CA THR A 433 -2.57 16.04 10.03
C THR A 433 -3.50 16.46 11.18
N GLN A 434 -4.79 16.54 10.90
CA GLN A 434 -5.79 16.91 11.89
C GLN A 434 -7.07 16.06 11.80
N VAL A 435 -7.79 16.00 12.91
CA VAL A 435 -9.15 15.45 12.98
C VAL A 435 -10.13 16.61 13.12
N ASN A 436 -10.99 16.81 12.12
CA ASN A 436 -12.09 17.78 12.22
C ASN A 436 -13.20 17.17 13.07
N SER A 437 -13.31 17.58 14.32
CA SER A 437 -14.21 16.95 15.29
C SER A 437 -15.67 17.13 14.90
N SER A 438 -16.43 16.06 15.06
CA SER A 438 -17.90 16.05 15.04
C SER A 438 -18.47 15.80 16.44
N ALA A 439 -17.68 15.20 17.33
CA ALA A 439 -18.02 14.97 18.72
C ALA A 439 -16.76 14.86 19.58
N VAL A 440 -16.82 15.44 20.79
CA VAL A 440 -15.79 15.33 21.84
C VAL A 440 -16.47 14.85 23.11
N LEU A 441 -15.95 13.74 23.68
CA LEU A 441 -16.44 13.15 24.94
C LEU A 441 -15.32 13.23 25.97
N ALA A 442 -15.59 13.84 27.10
CA ALA A 442 -14.68 13.83 28.25
C ALA A 442 -14.68 12.44 28.93
N CYS A 443 -13.50 11.88 29.15
CA CYS A 443 -13.32 10.51 29.69
C CYS A 443 -12.49 10.47 30.97
N GLY A 444 -12.30 11.60 31.64
CA GLY A 444 -11.54 11.72 32.87
C GLY A 444 -10.28 12.57 32.70
N THR A 445 -9.26 12.29 33.50
CA THR A 445 -7.99 13.04 33.46
C THR A 445 -6.79 12.08 33.35
N GLY A 446 -5.72 12.54 32.71
CA GLY A 446 -4.50 11.75 32.50
C GLY A 446 -3.27 12.64 32.36
N THR A 447 -2.12 12.03 32.23
CA THR A 447 -0.84 12.71 32.01
C THR A 447 -0.03 12.00 30.93
N VAL A 448 0.74 12.79 30.20
CA VAL A 448 1.71 12.30 29.21
C VAL A 448 3.10 12.81 29.57
N SER A 449 4.10 11.95 29.48
CA SER A 449 5.49 12.35 29.65
C SER A 449 5.98 13.03 28.36
N PRO A 450 6.58 14.24 28.42
CA PRO A 450 7.09 14.90 27.24
C PRO A 450 8.19 14.09 26.55
N GLN A 451 8.09 13.94 25.24
CA GLN A 451 9.14 13.33 24.42
C GLN A 451 10.34 14.27 24.31
N THR A 452 11.54 13.76 24.56
CA THR A 452 12.76 14.57 24.44
C THR A 452 13.18 14.74 22.99
N VAL A 453 13.31 15.99 22.54
CA VAL A 453 13.77 16.37 21.21
C VAL A 453 15.04 17.20 21.33
N SER A 454 16.07 16.87 20.55
CA SER A 454 17.32 17.63 20.48
C SER A 454 17.40 18.41 19.16
N LEU A 455 17.89 19.66 19.25
CA LEU A 455 18.13 20.53 18.10
C LEU A 455 19.64 20.72 17.87
N PRO A 456 20.09 20.89 16.59
CA PRO A 456 19.26 20.91 15.38
C PRO A 456 18.71 19.54 15.05
N ALA A 457 17.52 19.49 14.41
CA ALA A 457 16.98 18.27 13.86
C ALA A 457 17.89 17.74 12.74
N SER A 458 17.91 16.42 12.52
CA SER A 458 18.76 15.78 11.51
C SER A 458 18.36 16.18 10.07
N SER A 459 17.08 16.46 9.87
CA SER A 459 16.49 17.00 8.64
C SER A 459 15.25 17.84 8.95
N VAL A 460 14.73 18.58 7.99
CA VAL A 460 13.46 19.34 8.13
C VAL A 460 12.27 18.42 8.36
N THR A 461 12.33 17.19 7.84
CA THR A 461 11.29 16.17 7.99
C THR A 461 11.42 15.33 9.26
N ASP A 462 12.52 15.47 10.02
CA ASP A 462 12.74 14.67 11.25
C ASP A 462 11.80 15.09 12.39
N LEU A 463 11.21 16.27 12.31
CA LEU A 463 10.24 16.75 13.30
C LEU A 463 8.82 16.24 13.08
N GLU A 464 8.53 15.70 11.91
CA GLU A 464 7.22 15.13 11.55
C GLU A 464 6.76 14.05 12.54
N ARG A 465 7.67 13.17 12.91
CA ARG A 465 7.42 12.11 13.90
C ARG A 465 7.09 12.59 15.33
N PHE A 466 7.09 13.89 15.56
CA PHE A 466 6.68 14.52 16.81
C PHE A 466 5.49 15.46 16.61
N GLU A 467 4.90 15.48 15.43
CA GLU A 467 3.76 16.34 15.13
C GLU A 467 2.63 16.13 16.15
N GLY A 468 2.13 17.20 16.72
CA GLY A 468 1.05 17.15 17.71
C GLY A 468 1.43 16.62 19.10
N MET A 469 2.68 16.20 19.33
CA MET A 469 3.13 15.66 20.60
C MET A 469 3.60 16.74 21.59
N LEU A 470 3.49 16.44 22.88
CA LEU A 470 4.14 17.19 23.94
C LEU A 470 5.64 16.85 23.94
N VAL A 471 6.47 17.84 23.62
CA VAL A 471 7.91 17.67 23.53
C VAL A 471 8.66 18.50 24.56
N ARG A 472 9.84 18.04 24.96
CA ARG A 472 10.80 18.75 25.79
C ARG A 472 12.12 18.91 25.04
N ILE A 473 12.58 20.15 24.91
CA ILE A 473 13.91 20.47 24.36
C ILE A 473 14.81 20.83 25.55
N PRO A 474 15.78 19.97 25.92
CA PRO A 474 16.63 20.17 27.11
C PRO A 474 17.71 21.25 26.93
N GLN A 475 17.98 21.64 25.67
CA GLN A 475 19.01 22.63 25.35
C GLN A 475 18.54 24.05 25.65
N ALA A 476 19.47 24.94 25.98
CA ALA A 476 19.21 26.35 25.98
C ALA A 476 18.90 26.85 24.57
N LEU A 477 17.74 27.49 24.41
CA LEU A 477 17.32 28.08 23.15
C LEU A 477 17.47 29.60 23.19
N THR A 478 17.83 30.16 22.06
CA THR A 478 17.97 31.61 21.88
C THR A 478 16.85 32.14 21.01
N VAL A 479 16.18 33.21 21.41
CA VAL A 479 15.20 33.91 20.56
C VAL A 479 15.97 34.55 19.40
N THR A 480 15.75 34.03 18.21
CA THR A 480 16.40 34.46 16.98
C THR A 480 15.60 35.49 16.23
N GLU A 481 14.28 35.41 16.29
CA GLU A 481 13.37 36.31 15.62
C GLU A 481 12.10 36.53 16.48
N HIS A 482 11.60 37.75 16.54
CA HIS A 482 10.39 38.12 17.27
C HIS A 482 9.46 39.05 16.48
N PHE A 483 9.69 39.21 15.16
CA PHE A 483 8.89 40.07 14.28
C PHE A 483 7.39 39.77 14.36
N GLN A 484 7.04 38.50 14.43
CA GLN A 484 5.66 38.03 14.46
C GLN A 484 5.03 38.08 15.91
N LEU A 485 5.81 38.42 16.93
CA LEU A 485 5.34 38.34 18.31
C LEU A 485 4.12 39.23 18.59
N GLY A 486 4.15 40.46 18.09
CA GLY A 486 3.08 41.44 18.35
C GLY A 486 1.77 41.11 17.60
N ARG A 487 1.83 40.44 16.44
CA ARG A 487 0.67 40.13 15.59
C ARG A 487 0.12 38.74 15.82
N PHE A 488 0.98 37.74 16.01
CA PHE A 488 0.62 36.33 16.05
C PHE A 488 1.09 35.64 17.33
N GLY A 489 1.77 36.32 18.24
CA GLY A 489 2.31 35.69 19.43
C GLY A 489 3.49 34.75 19.18
N GLN A 490 4.14 34.82 18.03
CA GLN A 490 5.18 33.89 17.59
C GLN A 490 6.58 34.41 17.83
N VAL A 491 7.48 33.55 18.25
CA VAL A 491 8.93 33.77 18.28
C VAL A 491 9.64 32.60 17.57
N VAL A 492 10.75 32.90 16.92
CA VAL A 492 11.63 31.87 16.34
C VAL A 492 12.78 31.62 17.33
N LEU A 493 12.99 30.33 17.63
CA LEU A 493 14.02 29.87 18.54
C LEU A 493 15.10 29.09 17.78
N SER A 494 16.34 29.21 18.25
CA SER A 494 17.47 28.42 17.70
C SER A 494 18.32 27.81 18.81
N SER A 495 18.89 26.64 18.57
CA SER A 495 19.93 26.04 19.40
C SER A 495 21.31 26.53 18.94
N GLY A 496 22.28 26.65 19.88
CA GLY A 496 23.64 27.04 19.53
C GLY A 496 23.88 28.55 19.34
N GLY A 497 22.91 29.39 19.76
CA GLY A 497 22.99 30.82 19.65
C GLY A 497 22.10 31.47 18.61
N ARG A 498 22.18 32.79 18.46
CA ARG A 498 21.35 33.52 17.49
C ARG A 498 21.78 33.24 16.06
N LEU A 499 20.83 32.94 15.19
CA LEU A 499 21.09 32.84 13.76
C LEU A 499 21.36 34.25 13.18
N ALA A 500 22.48 34.38 12.47
CA ALA A 500 22.74 35.58 11.66
C ALA A 500 21.90 35.52 10.39
N GLN A 501 21.29 36.64 10.02
CA GLN A 501 20.61 36.79 8.72
C GLN A 501 21.63 36.98 7.62
#